data_38b651ba40f74deebbd6dfb97e11495f
#
_entry.id   38b651ba40f74deebbd6dfb97e11495f
#
_cell.length_a   1.000
_cell.length_b   1.000
_cell.length_c   1.000
_cell.angle_alpha   90.00
_cell.angle_beta   90.00
_cell.angle_gamma   90.00
#
_symmetry.space_group_name_H-M   'P 1'
#
loop_
_entity.id
_entity.type
_entity.pdbx_description
1 polymer ?
#
loop_
_entity_poly.entity_id
_entity_poly.type
_entity_poly.pdbx_seq_one_letter_code
_entity_poly.pdbx_strand_id
1 'polypeptide(L)'
;MEGLRRGLSRWKRYHIKVHLADEALLLPLTVRPRDTLSDLRAQLVGQGVSSWKRTFYYNARRLDDHQTVRDVRLQDGSVLLLVSDPSSVPGTQ
;
A
#
# COMPACT_ATOMS: atom_id res chain seq x y z
N MET A 1 -18.17 -25.68 12.15
CA MET A 1 -17.11 -25.52 11.15
C MET A 1 -17.47 -24.51 10.08
N GLU A 2 -18.72 -24.50 9.69
CA GLU A 2 -19.16 -23.55 8.69
C GLU A 2 -18.92 -22.12 9.12
N GLY A 3 -19.17 -21.85 10.37
CA GLY A 3 -18.95 -20.50 10.88
C GLY A 3 -17.50 -20.06 10.79
N LEU A 4 -16.59 -20.97 10.97
CA LEU A 4 -15.17 -20.65 10.87
C LEU A 4 -14.79 -20.24 9.46
N ARG A 5 -15.33 -20.92 8.46
CA ARG A 5 -15.03 -20.55 7.08
C ARG A 5 -15.51 -19.16 6.77
N ARG A 6 -16.70 -18.81 7.23
CA ARG A 6 -17.21 -17.46 7.02
C ARG A 6 -16.33 -16.43 7.70
N GLY A 7 -15.86 -16.77 8.90
CA GLY A 7 -14.95 -15.88 9.60
C GLY A 7 -13.68 -15.68 8.82
N LEU A 8 -13.14 -16.73 8.25
CA LEU A 8 -11.94 -16.63 7.44
C LEU A 8 -12.16 -15.74 6.22
N SER A 9 -13.35 -15.83 5.61
CA SER A 9 -13.68 -14.97 4.49
C SER A 9 -13.60 -13.50 4.85
N ARG A 10 -14.08 -13.16 6.03
CA ARG A 10 -14.02 -11.76 6.49
C ARG A 10 -12.59 -11.32 6.75
N TRP A 11 -11.74 -12.26 7.07
CA TRP A 11 -10.35 -11.97 7.41
C TRP A 11 -9.42 -12.20 6.24
N LYS A 12 -9.95 -12.10 5.04
CA LYS A 12 -9.15 -12.25 3.85
C LYS A 12 -7.97 -11.28 3.88
N ARG A 13 -6.83 -11.78 3.51
CA ARG A 13 -5.60 -10.98 3.47
C ARG A 13 -4.90 -11.18 2.15
N TYR A 14 -4.26 -10.12 1.70
CA TYR A 14 -3.46 -10.18 0.50
C TYR A 14 -2.01 -9.88 0.87
N HIS A 15 -1.13 -10.66 0.31
CA HIS A 15 0.30 -10.40 0.44
C HIS A 15 0.73 -9.62 -0.78
N ILE A 16 1.05 -8.36 -0.59
CA ILE A 16 1.47 -7.49 -1.67
C ILE A 16 2.88 -7.00 -1.40
N LYS A 17 3.44 -6.31 -2.37
CA LYS A 17 4.76 -5.71 -2.23
C LYS A 17 4.68 -4.25 -2.59
N VAL A 18 5.52 -3.46 -1.94
CA VAL A 18 5.65 -2.04 -2.26
C VAL A 18 7.07 -1.82 -2.76
N HIS A 19 7.15 -1.33 -3.98
CA HIS A 19 8.41 -0.99 -4.59
C HIS A 19 8.74 0.47 -4.31
N LEU A 20 9.77 0.70 -3.50
CA LEU A 20 10.23 2.05 -3.20
C LEU A 20 11.19 2.46 -4.31
N ALA A 21 10.68 3.26 -5.24
CA ALA A 21 11.43 3.60 -6.45
C ALA A 21 12.75 4.29 -6.14
N ASP A 22 12.75 5.17 -5.13
CA ASP A 22 13.94 5.94 -4.80
C ASP A 22 15.07 5.08 -4.25
N GLU A 23 14.71 4.04 -3.51
CA GLU A 23 15.69 3.16 -2.89
C GLU A 23 15.90 1.86 -3.65
N ALA A 24 15.14 1.64 -4.72
CA ALA A 24 15.16 0.39 -5.46
C ALA A 24 14.96 -0.80 -4.52
N LEU A 25 14.01 -0.67 -3.62
CA LEU A 25 13.77 -1.66 -2.58
C LEU A 25 12.32 -2.15 -2.66
N LEU A 26 12.15 -3.44 -2.44
CA LEU A 26 10.84 -4.07 -2.48
C LEU A 26 10.50 -4.58 -1.09
N LEU A 27 9.40 -4.10 -0.53
CA LEU A 27 8.98 -4.46 0.81
C LEU A 27 7.65 -5.20 0.79
N PRO A 28 7.54 -6.28 1.57
CA PRO A 28 6.27 -7.00 1.65
C PRO A 28 5.33 -6.33 2.63
N LEU A 29 4.06 -6.35 2.29
CA LEU A 29 3.00 -5.92 3.21
C LEU A 29 1.88 -6.93 3.18
N THR A 30 1.20 -7.08 4.30
CA THR A 30 -0.03 -7.86 4.39
C THR A 30 -1.17 -6.88 4.59
N VAL A 31 -2.16 -6.93 3.71
CA VAL A 31 -3.24 -5.97 3.71
C VAL A 31 -4.58 -6.69 3.64
N ARG A 32 -5.62 -5.97 4.00
CA ARG A 32 -7.00 -6.45 3.93
C ARG A 32 -7.77 -5.61 2.94
N PRO A 33 -8.88 -6.14 2.40
CA PRO A 33 -9.67 -5.37 1.44
C PRO A 33 -10.14 -4.02 1.97
N ARG A 34 -10.37 -3.90 3.26
CA ARG A 34 -10.86 -2.67 3.87
C ARG A 34 -9.77 -1.68 4.23
N ASP A 35 -8.52 -2.10 4.18
CA ASP A 35 -7.43 -1.20 4.52
C ASP A 35 -7.36 -0.08 3.50
N THR A 36 -7.10 1.13 3.99
CA THR A 36 -6.89 2.28 3.10
C THR A 36 -5.41 2.40 2.78
N LEU A 37 -5.12 3.18 1.75
CA LEU A 37 -3.72 3.45 1.41
C LEU A 37 -3.02 4.16 2.57
N SER A 38 -3.77 4.94 3.33
CA SER A 38 -3.25 5.56 4.55
C SER A 38 -2.80 4.48 5.56
N ASP A 39 -3.56 3.40 5.68
CA ASP A 39 -3.16 2.29 6.55
C ASP A 39 -1.88 1.63 6.06
N LEU A 40 -1.71 1.53 4.75
CA LEU A 40 -0.50 0.97 4.18
C LEU A 40 0.70 1.87 4.49
N ARG A 41 0.51 3.19 4.43
CA ARG A 41 1.57 4.11 4.81
C ARG A 41 1.99 3.90 6.27
N ALA A 42 1.01 3.69 7.14
CA ALA A 42 1.31 3.47 8.55
C ALA A 42 2.14 2.20 8.74
N GLN A 43 1.84 1.16 7.99
CA GLN A 43 2.65 -0.06 8.06
C GLN A 43 4.08 0.20 7.62
N LEU A 44 4.26 0.99 6.56
CA LEU A 44 5.59 1.31 6.07
C LEU A 44 6.37 2.14 7.08
N VAL A 45 5.71 3.10 7.70
CA VAL A 45 6.34 3.89 8.75
C VAL A 45 6.78 2.99 9.89
N GLY A 46 5.96 1.99 10.23
CA GLY A 46 6.32 1.02 11.25
C GLY A 46 7.54 0.19 10.88
N GLN A 47 7.83 0.06 9.59
CA GLN A 47 9.04 -0.64 9.13
C GLN A 47 10.23 0.30 8.96
N GLY A 48 10.08 1.55 9.35
CA GLY A 48 11.17 2.52 9.24
C GLY A 48 11.22 3.26 7.92
N VAL A 49 10.17 3.16 7.11
CA VAL A 49 10.13 3.81 5.80
C VAL A 49 9.31 5.08 5.91
N SER A 50 9.93 6.22 5.61
CA SER A 50 9.21 7.48 5.55
C SER A 50 8.34 7.51 4.30
N SER A 51 7.04 7.44 4.47
CA SER A 51 6.13 7.36 3.33
C SER A 51 5.19 8.55 3.21
N TRP A 52 5.29 9.52 4.13
CA TRP A 52 4.33 10.62 4.18
C TRP A 52 4.42 11.58 3.00
N LYS A 53 5.60 11.70 2.41
CA LYS A 53 5.80 12.59 1.27
C LYS A 53 5.96 11.82 -0.02
N ARG A 54 5.35 10.64 -0.08
CA ARG A 54 5.44 9.80 -1.26
C ARG A 54 4.03 9.44 -1.70
N THR A 55 3.90 9.11 -2.96
CA THR A 55 2.61 8.79 -3.57
C THR A 55 2.61 7.35 -4.05
N PHE A 56 1.53 6.66 -3.78
CA PHE A 56 1.33 5.31 -4.30
C PHE A 56 0.81 5.36 -5.72
N TYR A 57 1.33 4.47 -6.55
CA TYR A 57 0.84 4.25 -7.91
C TYR A 57 0.58 2.77 -8.12
N TYR A 58 -0.43 2.47 -8.89
CA TYR A 58 -0.76 1.10 -9.27
C TYR A 58 -1.36 1.14 -10.66
N ASN A 59 -0.82 0.30 -11.56
CA ASN A 59 -1.25 0.28 -12.96
C ASN A 59 -1.19 1.66 -13.60
N ALA A 60 -0.10 2.37 -13.33
CA ALA A 60 0.17 3.70 -13.86
C ALA A 60 -0.85 4.75 -13.41
N ARG A 61 -1.57 4.49 -12.32
CA ARG A 61 -2.53 5.44 -11.77
C ARG A 61 -2.07 5.89 -10.40
N ARG A 62 -2.20 7.19 -10.17
CA ARG A 62 -1.97 7.75 -8.86
C ARG A 62 -3.11 7.35 -7.93
N LEU A 63 -2.77 6.88 -6.75
CA LEU A 63 -3.75 6.45 -5.76
C LEU A 63 -3.92 7.49 -4.67
N ASP A 64 -5.12 7.53 -4.13
CA ASP A 64 -5.49 8.43 -3.05
C ASP A 64 -5.42 7.69 -1.73
N ASP A 65 -5.02 8.39 -0.67
CA ASP A 65 -4.93 7.78 0.65
C ASP A 65 -6.28 7.29 1.17
N HIS A 66 -7.36 7.86 0.67
CA HIS A 66 -8.71 7.46 1.08
C HIS A 66 -9.19 6.19 0.42
N GLN A 67 -8.55 5.77 -0.64
CA GLN A 67 -8.96 4.57 -1.34
C GLN A 67 -8.58 3.34 -0.53
N THR A 68 -9.41 2.31 -0.63
CA THR A 68 -9.12 1.05 0.04
C THR A 68 -8.41 0.10 -0.91
N VAL A 69 -7.84 -0.94 -0.35
CA VAL A 69 -7.25 -2.03 -1.13
C VAL A 69 -8.28 -2.55 -2.14
N ARG A 70 -9.52 -2.66 -1.70
CA ARG A 70 -10.60 -3.12 -2.55
C ARG A 70 -10.89 -2.13 -3.68
N ASP A 71 -10.88 -0.85 -3.37
CA ASP A 71 -11.17 0.20 -4.36
C ASP A 71 -10.16 0.18 -5.50
N VAL A 72 -8.90 -0.04 -5.19
CA VAL A 72 -7.85 -0.06 -6.21
C VAL A 72 -7.63 -1.45 -6.77
N ARG A 73 -8.42 -2.42 -6.31
CA ARG A 73 -8.42 -3.79 -6.82
C ARG A 73 -7.07 -4.49 -6.66
N LEU A 74 -6.44 -4.28 -5.54
CA LEU A 74 -5.24 -5.03 -5.22
C LEU A 74 -5.58 -6.48 -4.97
N GLN A 75 -4.67 -7.35 -5.35
CA GLN A 75 -4.82 -8.78 -5.17
C GLN A 75 -3.56 -9.34 -4.56
N ASP A 76 -3.64 -10.61 -4.18
CA ASP A 76 -2.47 -11.31 -3.69
C ASP A 76 -1.39 -11.25 -4.77
N GLY A 77 -0.21 -10.81 -4.41
CA GLY A 77 0.89 -10.68 -5.35
C GLY A 77 0.99 -9.35 -6.05
N SER A 78 0.04 -8.43 -5.83
CA SER A 78 0.13 -7.09 -6.44
C SER A 78 1.36 -6.35 -5.97
N VAL A 79 1.89 -5.51 -6.85
CA VAL A 79 3.04 -4.65 -6.52
C VAL A 79 2.61 -3.20 -6.67
N LEU A 80 2.74 -2.45 -5.60
CA LEU A 80 2.50 -1.01 -5.60
C LEU A 80 3.81 -0.29 -5.81
N LEU A 81 3.76 0.84 -6.47
CA LEU A 81 4.93 1.70 -6.62
C LEU A 81 4.78 2.88 -5.66
N LEU A 82 5.82 3.17 -4.92
CA LEU A 82 5.84 4.32 -4.02
C LEU A 82 6.98 5.23 -4.44
N VAL A 83 6.63 6.44 -4.86
CA VAL A 83 7.60 7.40 -5.36
C VAL A 83 7.50 8.70 -4.59
N SER A 84 8.62 9.41 -4.51
CA SER A 84 8.62 10.73 -3.88
C SER A 84 7.79 11.69 -4.70
N ASP A 85 6.98 12.47 -4.02
CA ASP A 85 6.17 13.48 -4.67
C ASP A 85 7.08 14.64 -5.10
N PRO A 86 7.13 14.94 -6.39
CA PRO A 86 8.00 16.04 -6.85
C PRO A 86 7.70 17.37 -6.17
N SER A 87 6.45 17.62 -5.82
CA SER A 87 6.07 18.87 -5.20
C SER A 87 6.58 18.99 -3.77
N SER A 88 7.07 17.93 -3.18
CA SER A 88 7.58 17.95 -1.82
C SER A 88 9.10 17.98 -1.76
N VAL A 89 9.76 18.10 -2.88
CA VAL A 89 11.23 18.12 -2.93
C VAL A 89 11.73 19.42 -2.35
N PRO A 90 12.46 19.39 -1.24
CA PRO A 90 12.87 20.62 -0.56
C PRO A 90 13.86 21.45 -1.37
N GLY A 91 14.67 20.80 -2.16
CA GLY A 91 15.68 21.53 -2.93
C GLY A 91 15.14 22.48 -3.95
N THR A 92 13.85 22.41 -4.22
CA THR A 92 13.25 23.28 -5.22
C THR A 92 12.86 24.64 -4.69
N GLN A 93 12.89 24.81 -3.41
CA GLN A 93 12.52 26.11 -2.81
C GLN A 93 13.59 27.15 -2.91
#